data_225c5e9833ead9fd65feee0f60aea4af
#
_entry.id   225c5e9833ead9fd65feee0f60aea4af
#
_cell.length_a   1.000
_cell.length_b   1.000
_cell.length_c   1.000
_cell.angle_alpha   90.00
_cell.angle_beta   90.00
_cell.angle_gamma   90.00
#
_symmetry.space_group_name_H-M   'P 1'
#
loop_
_entity.id
_entity.type
_entity.pdbx_description
1 polymer ?
#
loop_
_entity_poly.entity_id
_entity_poly.type
_entity_poly.pdbx_seq_one_letter_code
_entity_poly.pdbx_strand_id
1 'polypeptide(L)'
;MQQQKAITLVGSGQSAAEIFYDLLEGAGSDSYRLSWLTRSPRFFPLEYTKLTLEMTSPEYVDYFHGLPPATRDRLIADQKQLYKGINADLINAIHDLLYRKRLSGEVPVDLITNATLTGAVRDRASRRLLLDFHHHEQQQDFRHDTASLVLATGYQYREPACLGGIAERLRRDDQGRLDPRRDYSIDLRGDVFIQNGPLHTHGFVTPDLGMACYRNACILRAVTGREPYAVEERTAFQKFGVPGAMALEPRRESA
;
A
#
# COMPACT_ATOMS: atom_id res chain seq x y z
N MET A 1 17.52 -19.21 -5.03
CA MET A 1 17.58 -18.01 -5.88
C MET A 1 19.03 -17.55 -6.13
N GLN A 2 19.81 -17.34 -5.12
CA GLN A 2 21.21 -16.88 -5.20
C GLN A 2 22.18 -17.76 -6.02
N GLN A 3 21.79 -19.00 -6.32
CA GLN A 3 22.57 -19.85 -7.25
C GLN A 3 22.41 -19.47 -8.74
N GLN A 4 21.49 -18.57 -9.05
CA GLN A 4 21.24 -18.10 -10.41
C GLN A 4 22.18 -16.94 -10.75
N LYS A 5 22.65 -16.87 -12.01
CA LYS A 5 23.61 -15.83 -12.44
C LYS A 5 22.98 -14.45 -12.71
N ALA A 6 21.67 -14.36 -12.80
CA ALA A 6 20.94 -13.11 -12.96
C ALA A 6 19.57 -13.21 -12.28
N ILE A 7 19.24 -12.26 -11.45
CA ILE A 7 17.98 -12.18 -10.72
C ILE A 7 17.34 -10.84 -11.01
N THR A 8 16.07 -10.86 -11.41
CA THR A 8 15.29 -9.65 -11.65
C THR A 8 14.12 -9.59 -10.67
N LEU A 9 13.99 -8.47 -9.98
CA LEU A 9 12.90 -8.15 -9.09
C LEU A 9 12.01 -7.07 -9.72
N VAL A 10 10.70 -7.29 -9.73
CA VAL A 10 9.71 -6.34 -10.23
C VAL A 10 8.76 -5.94 -9.12
N GLY A 11 8.70 -4.64 -8.83
CA GLY A 11 7.85 -4.07 -7.78
C GLY A 11 8.49 -2.88 -7.09
N SER A 12 7.70 -2.11 -6.29
CA SER A 12 8.18 -0.90 -5.61
C SER A 12 7.68 -0.75 -4.18
N GLY A 13 7.11 -1.80 -3.60
CA GLY A 13 6.62 -1.78 -2.22
C GLY A 13 7.65 -2.33 -1.23
N GLN A 14 7.25 -2.36 0.05
CA GLN A 14 8.08 -2.83 1.17
C GLN A 14 8.67 -4.22 0.90
N SER A 15 7.85 -5.19 0.49
CA SER A 15 8.33 -6.56 0.20
C SER A 15 9.38 -6.61 -0.92
N ALA A 16 9.25 -5.75 -1.94
CA ALA A 16 10.26 -5.64 -2.98
C ALA A 16 11.59 -5.14 -2.41
N ALA A 17 11.53 -4.12 -1.56
CA ALA A 17 12.73 -3.52 -0.96
C ALA A 17 13.44 -4.50 0.00
N GLU A 18 12.70 -5.24 0.82
CA GLU A 18 13.25 -6.25 1.72
C GLU A 18 13.96 -7.38 0.95
N ILE A 19 13.29 -7.92 -0.08
CA ILE A 19 13.89 -8.95 -0.94
C ILE A 19 15.13 -8.39 -1.67
N PHE A 20 15.05 -7.14 -2.16
CA PHE A 20 16.19 -6.52 -2.82
C PHE A 20 17.37 -6.34 -1.88
N TYR A 21 17.14 -5.89 -0.65
CA TYR A 21 18.19 -5.71 0.36
C TYR A 21 18.89 -7.02 0.67
N ASP A 22 18.14 -8.08 0.95
CA ASP A 22 18.67 -9.43 1.22
C ASP A 22 19.50 -9.96 0.03
N LEU A 23 18.99 -9.81 -1.19
CA LEU A 23 19.73 -10.21 -2.38
C LEU A 23 20.95 -9.33 -2.63
N LEU A 24 20.87 -8.04 -2.32
CA LEU A 24 21.99 -7.12 -2.50
C LEU A 24 23.19 -7.47 -1.61
N GLU A 25 22.96 -7.98 -0.41
CA GLU A 25 24.05 -8.43 0.47
C GLU A 25 24.94 -9.47 -0.21
N GLY A 26 24.34 -10.41 -0.94
CA GLY A 26 25.03 -11.46 -1.67
C GLY A 26 25.47 -11.12 -3.09
N ALA A 27 25.06 -9.97 -3.63
CA ALA A 27 25.40 -9.57 -5.00
C ALA A 27 26.86 -9.12 -5.11
N GLY A 28 27.57 -9.55 -6.18
CA GLY A 28 28.95 -9.19 -6.45
C GLY A 28 29.41 -9.72 -7.80
N SER A 29 30.61 -9.34 -8.25
CA SER A 29 31.18 -9.72 -9.56
C SER A 29 31.19 -11.22 -9.80
N ASP A 30 31.46 -12.00 -8.76
CA ASP A 30 31.60 -13.46 -8.84
C ASP A 30 30.30 -14.23 -8.53
N SER A 31 29.22 -13.55 -8.15
CA SER A 31 27.96 -14.15 -7.75
C SER A 31 26.88 -14.04 -8.82
N TYR A 32 26.09 -12.98 -8.78
CA TYR A 32 24.98 -12.76 -9.70
C TYR A 32 24.73 -11.28 -9.96
N ARG A 33 24.18 -10.98 -11.14
CA ARG A 33 23.63 -9.68 -11.50
C ARG A 33 22.25 -9.55 -10.84
N LEU A 34 21.96 -8.40 -10.23
CA LEU A 34 20.69 -8.08 -9.59
C LEU A 34 20.06 -6.87 -10.27
N SER A 35 18.85 -7.01 -10.75
CA SER A 35 18.11 -5.91 -11.38
C SER A 35 16.79 -5.68 -10.65
N TRP A 36 16.51 -4.43 -10.30
CA TRP A 36 15.26 -4.03 -9.68
C TRP A 36 14.51 -3.05 -10.57
N LEU A 37 13.38 -3.49 -11.12
CA LEU A 37 12.57 -2.71 -12.03
C LEU A 37 11.19 -2.42 -11.43
N THR A 38 10.70 -1.21 -11.67
CA THR A 38 9.37 -0.82 -11.22
C THR A 38 8.69 0.16 -12.17
N ARG A 39 7.37 0.02 -12.30
CA ARG A 39 6.52 1.00 -13.00
C ARG A 39 6.40 2.33 -12.28
N SER A 40 6.72 2.36 -10.99
CA SER A 40 6.71 3.59 -10.20
C SER A 40 7.77 4.56 -10.71
N PRO A 41 7.49 5.88 -10.76
CA PRO A 41 8.47 6.86 -11.22
C PRO A 41 9.66 7.02 -10.26
N ARG A 42 9.56 6.50 -9.06
CA ARG A 42 10.62 6.48 -8.05
C ARG A 42 10.32 5.46 -6.94
N PHE A 43 11.29 5.18 -6.10
CA PHE A 43 11.12 4.41 -4.88
C PHE A 43 10.56 5.34 -3.79
N PHE A 44 9.24 5.28 -3.58
CA PHE A 44 8.55 6.13 -2.63
C PHE A 44 8.74 5.65 -1.19
N PRO A 45 9.14 6.52 -0.26
CA PRO A 45 9.06 6.22 1.15
C PRO A 45 7.60 6.25 1.63
N LEU A 46 7.31 5.49 2.68
CA LEU A 46 6.13 5.73 3.52
C LEU A 46 6.32 7.04 4.29
N GLU A 47 5.26 7.83 4.39
CA GLU A 47 5.26 9.06 5.17
C GLU A 47 4.90 8.76 6.63
N TYR A 48 5.93 8.65 7.47
CA TYR A 48 5.80 8.29 8.89
C TYR A 48 6.24 9.42 9.84
N THR A 49 6.03 10.68 9.47
CA THR A 49 6.25 11.78 10.43
C THR A 49 5.13 11.79 11.47
N LYS A 50 5.43 12.28 12.67
CA LYS A 50 4.46 12.23 13.79
C LYS A 50 3.15 12.91 13.46
N LEU A 51 3.18 14.08 12.77
CA LEU A 51 1.95 14.78 12.37
C LEU A 51 1.20 14.03 11.26
N THR A 52 1.91 13.37 10.36
CA THR A 52 1.28 12.55 9.32
C THR A 52 0.58 11.32 9.91
N LEU A 53 1.19 10.69 10.94
CA LEU A 53 0.60 9.56 11.65
C LEU A 53 -0.72 9.90 12.36
N GLU A 54 -0.98 11.17 12.66
CA GLU A 54 -2.29 11.58 13.20
C GLU A 54 -3.44 11.33 12.23
N MET A 55 -3.17 11.13 10.94
CA MET A 55 -4.18 10.72 9.94
C MET A 55 -4.60 9.24 10.08
N THR A 56 -4.06 8.52 11.05
CA THR A 56 -4.54 7.20 11.48
C THR A 56 -5.24 7.26 12.85
N SER A 57 -5.42 8.45 13.43
CA SER A 57 -6.09 8.63 14.73
C SER A 57 -7.60 8.34 14.67
N PRO A 58 -8.24 8.05 15.82
CA PRO A 58 -9.69 7.90 15.91
C PRO A 58 -10.46 9.08 15.31
N GLU A 59 -10.01 10.31 15.58
CA GLU A 59 -10.64 11.55 15.06
C GLU A 59 -10.58 11.62 13.54
N TYR A 60 -9.44 11.19 12.94
CA TYR A 60 -9.35 11.17 11.50
C TYR A 60 -10.26 10.11 10.88
N VAL A 61 -10.42 8.95 11.53
CA VAL A 61 -11.37 7.92 11.09
C VAL A 61 -12.79 8.46 11.05
N ASP A 62 -13.22 9.18 12.09
CA ASP A 62 -14.54 9.81 12.15
C ASP A 62 -14.72 10.85 11.05
N TYR A 63 -13.74 11.73 10.91
CA TYR A 63 -13.73 12.74 9.85
C TYR A 63 -13.80 12.09 8.45
N PHE A 64 -12.92 11.14 8.18
CA PHE A 64 -12.83 10.49 6.88
C PHE A 64 -14.13 9.72 6.54
N HIS A 65 -14.65 8.95 7.49
CA HIS A 65 -15.90 8.20 7.32
C HIS A 65 -17.09 9.11 7.02
N GLY A 66 -17.13 10.30 7.62
CA GLY A 66 -18.17 11.30 7.38
C GLY A 66 -18.08 12.05 6.05
N LEU A 67 -16.98 11.92 5.30
CA LEU A 67 -16.82 12.57 4.00
C LEU A 67 -17.64 11.90 2.89
N PRO A 68 -18.04 12.67 1.86
CA PRO A 68 -18.66 12.10 0.67
C PRO A 68 -17.77 11.02 0.01
N PRO A 69 -18.35 9.92 -0.52
CA PRO A 69 -17.59 8.82 -1.11
C PRO A 69 -16.54 9.25 -2.17
N ALA A 70 -16.93 10.15 -3.08
CA ALA A 70 -16.03 10.66 -4.11
C ALA A 70 -14.81 11.42 -3.51
N THR A 71 -15.02 12.14 -2.39
CA THR A 71 -13.92 12.81 -1.68
C THR A 71 -12.99 11.80 -1.03
N ARG A 72 -13.53 10.76 -0.40
CA ARG A 72 -12.74 9.67 0.19
C ARG A 72 -11.88 8.96 -0.86
N ASP A 73 -12.48 8.59 -2.00
CA ASP A 73 -11.77 7.93 -3.09
C ASP A 73 -10.62 8.80 -3.65
N ARG A 74 -10.85 10.12 -3.80
CA ARG A 74 -9.81 11.07 -4.20
C ARG A 74 -8.69 11.14 -3.17
N LEU A 75 -9.00 11.27 -1.87
CA LEU A 75 -7.99 11.32 -0.81
C LEU A 75 -7.12 10.06 -0.78
N ILE A 76 -7.70 8.88 -0.98
CA ILE A 76 -6.96 7.62 -1.07
C ILE A 76 -6.02 7.63 -2.28
N ALA A 77 -6.47 8.15 -3.42
CA ALA A 77 -5.67 8.20 -4.63
C ALA A 77 -4.51 9.19 -4.50
N ASP A 78 -4.75 10.35 -3.88
CA ASP A 78 -3.77 11.44 -3.77
C ASP A 78 -2.73 11.19 -2.66
N GLN A 79 -3.10 10.44 -1.63
CA GLN A 79 -2.28 10.24 -0.42
C GLN A 79 -1.79 8.80 -0.27
N LYS A 80 -1.37 8.20 -1.38
CA LYS A 80 -0.89 6.80 -1.40
C LYS A 80 0.28 6.54 -0.47
N GLN A 81 1.14 7.52 -0.25
CA GLN A 81 2.33 7.42 0.59
C GLN A 81 2.01 7.16 2.06
N LEU A 82 0.78 7.43 2.51
CA LEU A 82 0.34 7.15 3.88
C LEU A 82 0.13 5.66 4.16
N TYR A 83 0.00 4.83 3.12
CA TYR A 83 -0.28 3.40 3.29
C TYR A 83 0.43 2.50 2.26
N LYS A 84 1.15 3.09 1.31
CA LYS A 84 1.94 2.37 0.31
C LYS A 84 3.29 3.07 0.11
N GLY A 85 4.35 2.34 0.33
CA GLY A 85 5.71 2.83 0.16
C GLY A 85 6.70 1.86 0.79
N ILE A 86 7.92 2.30 0.91
CA ILE A 86 9.00 1.57 1.55
C ILE A 86 9.37 2.32 2.84
N ASN A 87 9.68 1.61 3.90
CA ASN A 87 10.22 2.23 5.12
C ASN A 87 11.46 3.07 4.76
N ALA A 88 11.50 4.31 5.26
CA ALA A 88 12.58 5.25 4.93
C ALA A 88 13.97 4.74 5.35
N ASP A 89 14.06 4.08 6.51
CA ASP A 89 15.33 3.52 6.99
C ASP A 89 15.82 2.41 6.06
N LEU A 90 14.90 1.59 5.52
CA LEU A 90 15.26 0.55 4.56
C LEU A 90 15.75 1.13 3.23
N ILE A 91 15.14 2.21 2.72
CA ILE A 91 15.63 2.90 1.52
C ILE A 91 17.06 3.40 1.75
N ASN A 92 17.29 4.05 2.89
CA ASN A 92 18.62 4.54 3.26
C ASN A 92 19.62 3.39 3.40
N ALA A 93 19.24 2.30 4.06
CA ALA A 93 20.11 1.12 4.21
C ALA A 93 20.46 0.48 2.86
N ILE A 94 19.52 0.42 1.91
CA ILE A 94 19.78 -0.03 0.54
C ILE A 94 20.80 0.88 -0.13
N HIS A 95 20.62 2.19 -0.06
CA HIS A 95 21.55 3.15 -0.65
C HIS A 95 22.95 3.03 -0.05
N ASP A 96 23.04 2.93 1.28
CA ASP A 96 24.33 2.82 1.97
C ASP A 96 25.04 1.51 1.64
N LEU A 97 24.29 0.43 1.47
CA LEU A 97 24.87 -0.86 1.06
C LEU A 97 25.37 -0.81 -0.39
N LEU A 98 24.62 -0.21 -1.31
CA LEU A 98 25.05 0.04 -2.69
C LEU A 98 26.33 0.87 -2.72
N TYR A 99 26.37 1.95 -1.95
CA TYR A 99 27.53 2.84 -1.85
C TYR A 99 28.78 2.09 -1.35
N ARG A 100 28.66 1.37 -0.23
CA ARG A 100 29.76 0.56 0.34
C ARG A 100 30.29 -0.48 -0.66
N LYS A 101 29.39 -1.20 -1.32
CA LYS A 101 29.77 -2.20 -2.32
C LYS A 101 30.50 -1.57 -3.50
N ARG A 102 30.06 -0.40 -3.97
CA ARG A 102 30.69 0.32 -5.08
C ARG A 102 32.11 0.80 -4.74
N LEU A 103 32.36 1.16 -3.48
CA LEU A 103 33.72 1.50 -3.01
C LEU A 103 34.67 0.30 -3.05
N SER A 104 34.14 -0.91 -2.92
CA SER A 104 34.92 -2.16 -2.94
C SER A 104 35.09 -2.74 -4.34
N GLY A 105 34.49 -2.14 -5.37
CA GLY A 105 34.55 -2.61 -6.75
C GLY A 105 33.24 -2.43 -7.52
N GLU A 106 33.17 -3.01 -8.71
CA GLU A 106 31.94 -3.00 -9.51
C GLU A 106 30.85 -3.86 -8.86
N VAL A 107 29.65 -3.31 -8.80
CA VAL A 107 28.44 -4.03 -8.33
C VAL A 107 27.51 -4.22 -9.53
N PRO A 108 27.25 -5.47 -9.94
CA PRO A 108 26.40 -5.76 -11.09
C PRO A 108 24.92 -5.59 -10.70
N VAL A 109 24.51 -4.36 -10.44
CA VAL A 109 23.17 -4.00 -9.99
C VAL A 109 22.57 -2.90 -10.86
N ASP A 110 21.35 -3.10 -11.31
CA ASP A 110 20.56 -2.11 -12.03
C ASP A 110 19.29 -1.76 -11.25
N LEU A 111 19.02 -0.47 -11.09
CA LEU A 111 17.74 0.04 -10.58
C LEU A 111 17.06 0.86 -11.69
N ILE A 112 15.89 0.42 -12.15
CA ILE A 112 15.17 1.06 -13.25
C ILE A 112 13.74 1.37 -12.80
N THR A 113 13.41 2.65 -12.81
CA THR A 113 12.06 3.16 -12.52
C THR A 113 11.29 3.42 -13.82
N ASN A 114 10.01 3.81 -13.73
CA ASN A 114 9.14 4.10 -14.88
C ASN A 114 9.00 2.95 -15.91
N ALA A 115 9.31 1.72 -15.53
CA ALA A 115 9.33 0.57 -16.41
C ALA A 115 8.23 -0.45 -16.04
N THR A 116 7.21 -0.55 -16.87
CA THR A 116 6.14 -1.54 -16.71
C THR A 116 6.51 -2.83 -17.43
N LEU A 117 6.45 -3.95 -16.73
CA LEU A 117 6.57 -5.29 -17.34
C LEU A 117 5.33 -5.55 -18.21
N THR A 118 5.52 -5.72 -19.50
CA THR A 118 4.46 -5.94 -20.51
C THR A 118 4.40 -7.38 -20.99
N GLY A 119 5.50 -8.11 -20.88
CA GLY A 119 5.56 -9.51 -21.31
C GLY A 119 6.69 -10.28 -20.65
N ALA A 120 6.53 -11.59 -20.57
CA ALA A 120 7.56 -12.52 -20.09
C ALA A 120 7.46 -13.83 -20.86
N VAL A 121 8.55 -14.23 -21.49
CA VAL A 121 8.64 -15.47 -22.26
C VAL A 121 9.88 -16.25 -21.83
N ARG A 122 9.74 -17.56 -21.68
CA ARG A 122 10.88 -18.44 -21.42
C ARG A 122 11.50 -18.86 -22.77
N ASP A 123 12.75 -18.45 -22.98
CA ASP A 123 13.53 -18.97 -24.10
C ASP A 123 13.94 -20.42 -23.83
N ARG A 124 13.56 -21.32 -24.74
CA ARG A 124 13.80 -22.76 -24.59
C ARG A 124 15.28 -23.15 -24.78
N ALA A 125 16.01 -22.39 -25.59
CA ALA A 125 17.42 -22.69 -25.90
C ALA A 125 18.33 -22.29 -24.72
N SER A 126 18.23 -21.06 -24.26
CA SER A 126 19.05 -20.53 -23.17
C SER A 126 18.50 -20.86 -21.77
N ARG A 127 17.23 -21.29 -21.66
CA ARG A 127 16.47 -21.46 -20.41
C ARG A 127 16.30 -20.17 -19.61
N ARG A 128 16.58 -19.02 -20.22
CA ARG A 128 16.41 -17.69 -19.60
C ARG A 128 14.99 -17.16 -19.79
N LEU A 129 14.64 -16.20 -18.98
CA LEU A 129 13.41 -15.42 -19.11
C LEU A 129 13.73 -14.13 -19.88
N LEU A 130 13.01 -13.91 -20.97
CA LEU A 130 13.02 -12.66 -21.72
C LEU A 130 11.84 -11.84 -21.24
N LEU A 131 12.13 -10.69 -20.68
CA LEU A 131 11.16 -9.78 -20.08
C LEU A 131 11.04 -8.53 -20.95
N ASP A 132 9.85 -8.22 -21.41
CA ASP A 132 9.58 -7.02 -22.19
C ASP A 132 9.04 -5.93 -21.27
N PHE A 133 9.59 -4.73 -21.37
CA PHE A 133 9.21 -3.58 -20.56
C PHE A 133 8.90 -2.38 -21.44
N HIS A 134 7.97 -1.55 -20.98
CA HIS A 134 7.70 -0.22 -21.52
C HIS A 134 8.16 0.85 -20.55
N HIS A 135 9.08 1.74 -20.95
CA HIS A 135 9.54 2.87 -20.16
C HIS A 135 8.68 4.10 -20.44
N HIS A 136 7.89 4.52 -19.42
CA HIS A 136 6.85 5.54 -19.61
C HIS A 136 7.34 6.94 -19.98
N GLU A 137 8.43 7.40 -19.39
CA GLU A 137 8.95 8.74 -19.68
C GLU A 137 9.63 8.82 -21.06
N GLN A 138 10.31 7.76 -21.47
CA GLN A 138 10.98 7.69 -22.77
C GLN A 138 10.06 7.20 -23.89
N GLN A 139 8.87 6.66 -23.56
CA GLN A 139 7.96 6.01 -24.51
C GLN A 139 8.67 4.94 -25.35
N GLN A 140 9.52 4.15 -24.69
CA GLN A 140 10.40 3.18 -25.34
C GLN A 140 10.20 1.78 -24.76
N ASP A 141 10.09 0.81 -25.65
CA ASP A 141 10.10 -0.59 -25.28
C ASP A 141 11.54 -1.12 -25.24
N PHE A 142 11.82 -1.96 -24.24
CA PHE A 142 13.12 -2.62 -24.15
C PHE A 142 12.96 -4.05 -23.61
N ARG A 143 13.94 -4.87 -23.90
CA ARG A 143 14.00 -6.27 -23.44
C ARG A 143 15.11 -6.45 -22.42
N HIS A 144 14.79 -7.15 -21.35
CA HIS A 144 15.72 -7.52 -20.29
C HIS A 144 15.71 -9.04 -20.12
N ASP A 145 16.89 -9.67 -20.10
CA ASP A 145 17.01 -11.10 -19.91
C ASP A 145 17.47 -11.45 -18.49
N THR A 146 16.91 -12.50 -17.92
CA THR A 146 17.23 -12.94 -16.56
C THR A 146 17.14 -14.45 -16.41
N ALA A 147 17.79 -15.00 -15.40
CA ALA A 147 17.66 -16.41 -15.04
C ALA A 147 16.54 -16.68 -14.03
N SER A 148 16.23 -15.68 -13.19
CA SER A 148 15.14 -15.74 -12.21
C SER A 148 14.36 -14.44 -12.16
N LEU A 149 13.04 -14.54 -12.01
CA LEU A 149 12.12 -13.42 -11.87
C LEU A 149 11.39 -13.51 -10.54
N VAL A 150 11.40 -12.42 -9.78
CA VAL A 150 10.62 -12.23 -8.57
C VAL A 150 9.57 -11.14 -8.83
N LEU A 151 8.30 -11.47 -8.66
CA LEU A 151 7.20 -10.54 -8.80
C LEU A 151 6.70 -10.11 -7.41
N ALA A 152 7.10 -8.92 -6.97
CA ALA A 152 6.65 -8.28 -5.73
C ALA A 152 5.68 -7.14 -6.07
N THR A 153 4.66 -7.44 -6.89
CA THR A 153 3.75 -6.47 -7.50
C THR A 153 2.57 -6.07 -6.61
N GLY A 154 2.55 -6.56 -5.37
CA GLY A 154 1.51 -6.28 -4.37
C GLY A 154 0.30 -7.20 -4.50
N TYR A 155 -0.73 -6.85 -3.73
CA TYR A 155 -1.96 -7.62 -3.63
C TYR A 155 -3.15 -6.81 -4.11
N GLN A 156 -4.16 -7.51 -4.62
CA GLN A 156 -5.47 -6.96 -4.90
C GLN A 156 -6.46 -7.48 -3.85
N TYR A 157 -7.27 -6.59 -3.30
CA TYR A 157 -8.37 -7.00 -2.46
C TYR A 157 -9.34 -7.87 -3.27
N ARG A 158 -9.71 -9.01 -2.71
CA ARG A 158 -10.80 -9.86 -3.22
C ARG A 158 -11.75 -10.14 -2.08
N GLU A 159 -13.01 -9.98 -2.34
CA GLU A 159 -14.04 -10.34 -1.36
C GLU A 159 -13.94 -11.83 -1.06
N PRO A 160 -13.95 -12.23 0.23
CA PRO A 160 -13.90 -13.64 0.60
C PRO A 160 -15.10 -14.41 0.07
N ALA A 161 -14.84 -15.54 -0.59
CA ALA A 161 -15.90 -16.39 -1.18
C ALA A 161 -16.93 -16.90 -0.15
N CYS A 162 -16.55 -17.00 1.13
CA CYS A 162 -17.44 -17.41 2.21
C CYS A 162 -18.60 -16.43 2.46
N LEU A 163 -18.46 -15.16 2.01
CA LEU A 163 -19.55 -14.18 2.11
C LEU A 163 -20.67 -14.42 1.08
N GLY A 164 -20.45 -15.26 0.06
CA GLY A 164 -21.45 -15.52 -0.98
C GLY A 164 -22.80 -16.04 -0.44
N GLY A 165 -22.78 -16.83 0.62
CA GLY A 165 -24.01 -17.37 1.25
C GLY A 165 -24.86 -16.33 1.99
N ILE A 166 -24.34 -15.11 2.20
CA ILE A 166 -25.04 -14.01 2.87
C ILE A 166 -25.02 -12.72 2.04
N ALA A 167 -24.74 -12.82 0.75
CA ALA A 167 -24.50 -11.67 -0.14
C ALA A 167 -25.65 -10.64 -0.12
N GLU A 168 -26.93 -11.12 -0.05
CA GLU A 168 -28.12 -10.26 0.00
C GLU A 168 -28.26 -9.47 1.32
N ARG A 169 -27.57 -9.88 2.37
CA ARG A 169 -27.56 -9.19 3.66
C ARG A 169 -26.47 -8.12 3.74
N LEU A 170 -25.47 -8.17 2.84
CA LEU A 170 -24.32 -7.30 2.88
C LEU A 170 -24.66 -5.90 2.40
N ARG A 171 -24.15 -4.90 3.10
CA ARG A 171 -24.24 -3.49 2.69
C ARG A 171 -23.23 -3.23 1.58
N ARG A 172 -23.68 -2.55 0.54
CA ARG A 172 -22.84 -2.18 -0.60
C ARG A 172 -23.03 -0.71 -0.96
N ASP A 173 -21.96 -0.09 -1.41
CA ASP A 173 -22.02 1.24 -2.01
C ASP A 173 -22.48 1.17 -3.49
N ASP A 174 -22.62 2.33 -4.11
CA ASP A 174 -23.05 2.47 -5.51
C ASP A 174 -22.08 1.82 -6.53
N GLN A 175 -20.86 1.49 -6.10
CA GLN A 175 -19.86 0.79 -6.91
C GLN A 175 -19.85 -0.74 -6.65
N GLY A 176 -20.77 -1.22 -5.80
CA GLY A 176 -20.87 -2.63 -5.42
C GLY A 176 -19.83 -3.10 -4.41
N ARG A 177 -19.01 -2.19 -3.85
CA ARG A 177 -18.02 -2.51 -2.80
C ARG A 177 -18.74 -2.67 -1.46
N LEU A 178 -18.17 -3.48 -0.55
CA LEU A 178 -18.67 -3.55 0.83
C LEU A 178 -18.66 -2.16 1.47
N ASP A 179 -19.78 -1.75 2.06
CA ASP A 179 -19.96 -0.46 2.72
C ASP A 179 -20.15 -0.65 4.24
N PRO A 180 -19.06 -0.89 4.99
CA PRO A 180 -19.14 -1.03 6.44
C PRO A 180 -19.58 0.25 7.10
N ARG A 181 -20.42 0.08 8.15
CA ARG A 181 -20.74 1.16 9.07
C ARG A 181 -19.49 1.58 9.85
N ARG A 182 -19.59 2.69 10.55
CA ARG A 182 -18.48 3.21 11.35
C ARG A 182 -17.95 2.22 12.39
N ASP A 183 -18.79 1.30 12.87
CA ASP A 183 -18.46 0.21 13.79
C ASP A 183 -17.86 -1.03 13.13
N TYR A 184 -17.54 -0.95 11.83
CA TYR A 184 -17.02 -2.04 10.99
C TYR A 184 -18.02 -3.15 10.65
N SER A 185 -19.29 -3.03 10.99
CA SER A 185 -20.32 -3.98 10.56
C SER A 185 -20.64 -3.82 9.07
N ILE A 186 -20.79 -4.96 8.36
CA ILE A 186 -20.99 -4.99 6.90
C ILE A 186 -22.35 -5.53 6.47
N ASP A 187 -23.18 -5.95 7.41
CA ASP A 187 -24.50 -6.48 7.10
C ASP A 187 -25.65 -5.63 7.70
N LEU A 188 -26.84 -5.91 7.26
CA LEU A 188 -28.03 -5.13 7.68
C LEU A 188 -28.34 -5.32 9.17
N ARG A 189 -28.00 -6.46 9.76
CA ARG A 189 -28.27 -6.79 11.16
C ARG A 189 -27.18 -6.33 12.11
N GLY A 190 -25.96 -6.13 11.63
CA GLY A 190 -24.79 -5.82 12.46
C GLY A 190 -24.18 -7.07 13.13
N ASP A 191 -24.32 -8.23 12.49
CA ASP A 191 -23.79 -9.51 12.98
C ASP A 191 -22.43 -9.86 12.36
N VAL A 192 -22.06 -9.23 11.23
CA VAL A 192 -20.85 -9.51 10.47
C VAL A 192 -19.97 -8.26 10.42
N PHE A 193 -18.71 -8.44 10.83
CA PHE A 193 -17.73 -7.34 10.91
C PHE A 193 -16.54 -7.62 10.01
N ILE A 194 -15.90 -6.55 9.50
CA ILE A 194 -14.74 -6.66 8.62
C ILE A 194 -13.58 -5.82 9.15
N GLN A 195 -12.36 -6.38 9.05
CA GLN A 195 -11.13 -5.64 9.26
C GLN A 195 -10.25 -5.70 8.01
N ASN A 196 -9.39 -4.69 7.83
CA ASN A 196 -8.39 -4.59 6.76
C ASN A 196 -8.94 -4.61 5.32
N GLY A 197 -10.26 -4.53 5.15
CA GLY A 197 -10.90 -4.50 3.83
C GLY A 197 -11.24 -3.08 3.35
N PRO A 198 -11.90 -2.26 4.19
CA PRO A 198 -12.60 -1.07 3.72
C PRO A 198 -11.75 0.21 3.80
N LEU A 199 -10.66 0.29 3.06
CA LEU A 199 -9.86 1.52 2.95
C LEU A 199 -10.73 2.73 2.53
N HIS A 200 -11.67 2.52 1.61
CA HIS A 200 -12.55 3.56 1.07
C HIS A 200 -13.61 4.09 2.06
N THR A 201 -13.79 3.47 3.21
CA THR A 201 -14.73 3.94 4.25
C THR A 201 -14.03 4.42 5.51
N HIS A 202 -12.97 3.74 5.96
CA HIS A 202 -12.28 4.02 7.22
C HIS A 202 -10.89 4.65 7.03
N GLY A 203 -10.45 4.85 5.78
CA GLY A 203 -9.19 5.53 5.48
C GLY A 203 -7.94 4.76 5.91
N PHE A 204 -6.91 5.52 6.20
CA PHE A 204 -5.54 5.03 6.35
C PHE A 204 -5.30 4.15 7.58
N VAL A 205 -6.18 4.19 8.57
CA VAL A 205 -6.18 3.29 9.72
C VAL A 205 -6.37 1.82 9.31
N THR A 206 -7.02 1.58 8.17
CA THR A 206 -7.41 0.23 7.72
C THR A 206 -6.23 -0.72 7.56
N PRO A 207 -5.14 -0.38 6.82
CA PRO A 207 -3.99 -1.26 6.68
C PRO A 207 -2.98 -1.15 7.84
N ASP A 208 -3.17 -0.22 8.77
CA ASP A 208 -2.22 0.00 9.86
C ASP A 208 -2.40 -1.05 10.96
N LEU A 209 -1.36 -1.86 11.18
CA LEU A 209 -1.34 -2.88 12.23
C LEU A 209 -1.27 -2.25 13.64
N GLY A 210 -0.65 -1.09 13.79
CA GLY A 210 -0.60 -0.36 15.07
C GLY A 210 -2.00 0.00 15.58
N MET A 211 -2.93 0.26 14.66
CA MET A 211 -4.32 0.59 14.97
C MET A 211 -5.26 -0.63 15.05
N ALA A 212 -4.72 -1.86 15.03
CA ALA A 212 -5.54 -3.07 15.14
C ALA A 212 -6.27 -3.14 16.49
N CYS A 213 -5.62 -2.72 17.58
CA CYS A 213 -6.23 -2.69 18.93
C CYS A 213 -7.45 -1.76 18.96
N TYR A 214 -7.35 -0.58 18.37
CA TYR A 214 -8.45 0.36 18.24
C TYR A 214 -9.64 -0.26 17.47
N ARG A 215 -9.38 -0.84 16.30
CA ARG A 215 -10.43 -1.49 15.50
C ARG A 215 -11.10 -2.64 16.26
N ASN A 216 -10.30 -3.46 16.94
CA ASN A 216 -10.81 -4.55 17.78
C ASN A 216 -11.69 -4.05 18.91
N ALA A 217 -11.30 -2.98 19.61
CA ALA A 217 -12.09 -2.37 20.67
C ALA A 217 -13.44 -1.84 20.14
N CYS A 218 -13.45 -1.18 18.98
CA CYS A 218 -14.67 -0.72 18.31
C CYS A 218 -15.61 -1.89 17.99
N ILE A 219 -15.09 -2.98 17.40
CA ILE A 219 -15.87 -4.16 17.05
C ILE A 219 -16.41 -4.86 18.32
N LEU A 220 -15.57 -5.05 19.33
CA LEU A 220 -16.00 -5.68 20.59
C LEU A 220 -17.10 -4.87 21.28
N ARG A 221 -17.01 -3.54 21.27
CA ARG A 221 -18.06 -2.65 21.77
C ARG A 221 -19.38 -2.87 21.00
N ALA A 222 -19.30 -2.96 19.67
CA ALA A 222 -20.49 -3.19 18.84
C ALA A 222 -21.11 -4.58 19.08
N VAL A 223 -20.28 -5.63 19.17
CA VAL A 223 -20.73 -7.01 19.38
C VAL A 223 -21.35 -7.21 20.77
N THR A 224 -20.76 -6.62 21.81
CA THR A 224 -21.15 -6.91 23.21
C THR A 224 -22.13 -5.89 23.78
N GLY A 225 -22.31 -4.73 23.13
CA GLY A 225 -23.05 -3.60 23.69
C GLY A 225 -22.41 -3.01 24.95
N ARG A 226 -21.15 -3.37 25.23
CA ARG A 226 -20.37 -2.91 26.39
C ARG A 226 -19.06 -2.33 25.90
N GLU A 227 -18.38 -1.58 26.75
CA GLU A 227 -17.05 -1.03 26.47
C GLU A 227 -15.97 -1.78 27.30
N PRO A 228 -15.59 -3.02 26.90
CA PRO A 228 -14.60 -3.79 27.63
C PRO A 228 -13.19 -3.16 27.58
N TYR A 229 -12.94 -2.39 26.54
CA TYR A 229 -11.73 -1.57 26.37
C TYR A 229 -12.14 -0.15 26.04
N ALA A 230 -11.64 0.81 26.79
CA ALA A 230 -11.88 2.22 26.50
C ALA A 230 -11.35 2.57 25.11
N VAL A 231 -12.17 3.21 24.31
CA VAL A 231 -11.80 3.72 23.00
C VAL A 231 -11.57 5.21 23.12
N GLU A 232 -10.31 5.63 22.99
CA GLU A 232 -9.97 7.04 23.02
C GLU A 232 -10.62 7.76 21.83
N GLU A 233 -11.26 8.91 22.13
CA GLU A 233 -11.95 9.70 21.12
C GLU A 233 -11.06 10.77 20.53
N ARG A 234 -10.01 11.17 21.26
CA ARG A 234 -9.14 12.26 20.85
C ARG A 234 -7.70 12.02 21.26
N THR A 235 -6.86 11.79 20.25
CA THR A 235 -5.43 11.55 20.40
C THR A 235 -4.58 12.50 19.56
N ALA A 236 -5.16 13.14 18.52
CA ALA A 236 -4.47 14.02 17.61
C ALA A 236 -4.42 15.47 18.11
N PHE A 237 -3.33 16.16 17.80
CA PHE A 237 -3.23 17.63 17.96
C PHE A 237 -3.95 18.37 16.84
N GLN A 238 -3.95 17.80 15.63
CA GLN A 238 -4.62 18.37 14.47
C GLN A 238 -6.15 18.32 14.64
N LYS A 239 -6.81 19.31 14.06
CA LYS A 239 -8.27 19.32 13.91
C LYS A 239 -8.58 19.00 12.46
N PHE A 240 -9.25 17.88 12.23
CA PHE A 240 -9.67 17.46 10.90
C PHE A 240 -11.02 18.10 10.57
N GLY A 241 -11.10 18.69 9.38
CA GLY A 241 -12.27 19.47 8.96
C GLY A 241 -12.31 20.88 9.52
N VAL A 242 -13.36 21.61 9.18
CA VAL A 242 -13.60 22.97 9.68
C VAL A 242 -14.28 22.92 11.04
N PRO A 243 -13.68 23.49 12.10
CA PRO A 243 -14.38 23.60 13.39
C PRO A 243 -15.68 24.36 13.22
N GLY A 244 -16.79 23.82 13.75
CA GLY A 244 -18.13 24.40 13.54
C GLY A 244 -18.24 25.89 13.87
N ALA A 245 -17.50 26.36 14.92
CA ALA A 245 -17.44 27.77 15.28
C ALA A 245 -16.73 28.68 14.23
N MET A 246 -16.00 28.07 13.29
CA MET A 246 -15.29 28.78 12.20
C MET A 246 -15.95 28.59 10.85
N ALA A 247 -17.00 27.78 10.74
CA ALA A 247 -17.72 27.54 9.50
C ALA A 247 -18.47 28.81 9.08
N LEU A 248 -18.25 29.24 7.85
CA LEU A 248 -19.07 30.31 7.24
C LEU A 248 -20.37 29.70 6.71
N GLU A 249 -21.44 30.46 6.77
CA GLU A 249 -22.67 30.08 6.09
C GLU A 249 -22.40 29.90 4.58
N PRO A 250 -23.06 28.91 3.92
CA PRO A 250 -22.94 28.74 2.49
C PRO A 250 -23.28 30.04 1.77
N ARG A 251 -22.39 30.54 0.91
CA ARG A 251 -22.72 31.68 0.05
C ARG A 251 -23.93 31.26 -0.78
N ARG A 252 -25.04 31.98 -0.63
CA ARG A 252 -26.16 31.89 -1.58
C ARG A 252 -25.60 32.35 -2.91
N GLU A 253 -25.53 31.47 -3.90
CA GLU A 253 -25.30 31.89 -5.27
C GLU A 253 -26.42 32.84 -5.62
N SER A 254 -26.07 34.10 -5.86
CA SER A 254 -26.98 35.09 -6.44
C SER A 254 -27.32 34.65 -7.84
N ALA A 255 -28.61 34.32 -8.05
CA ALA A 255 -29.18 33.93 -9.32
C ALA A 255 -29.00 35.01 -10.40
#